data_13373169c68870fdb93b964d0e6e7d0e
#
_entry.id   13373169c68870fdb93b964d0e6e7d0e
#
_cell.length_a   1.000
_cell.length_b   1.000
_cell.length_c   1.000
_cell.angle_alpha   90.00
_cell.angle_beta   90.00
_cell.angle_gamma   90.00
#
_symmetry.space_group_name_H-M   'P 1'
#
loop_
_entity.id
_entity.type
_entity.pdbx_description
1 polymer ?
#
loop_
_entity_poly.entity_id
_entity_poly.type
_entity_poly.pdbx_seq_one_letter_code
_entity_poly.pdbx_strand_id
1 'polypeptide(L)'
;MLERIFDLHYHQLSNYPKSDALNDKIEGKWVSVSTESMIEQAESLASGFLEFGLKPGDKVGLIANNRSEWLIVDLAILISGMISVPIYPTITVEDYEYILNNAEVKLCFVSDHDLFTKVSSVQPKVSLLQKIYAFDTFSECDHWSTLRDSGKGKNKEKIEEIKAAVKGEDLATLIYTSGTTGRPKGVMLSHTNLVSNSLASRKRLPCTSDSKSLSFLPLCHVYERMISYLYFYVGTSIYYAESLETIGDNLREVKPQVFTAVPRLLEKVYDKIVAKGADLTGVKKAMFFWALKLGQRYEVNGANGAFYEFQLKLANKIIFSKWREALGGNALAVASGAAALQPRLARVFLAAQIPVMEGYGLTETSPVLAVNEEANDGVRIGTCGRPLDNVEIKIAEDGEILAKGPGVMQGYYKNEEATKSVFTEDGWFKTGDLGTLVEGQYLKITGRKKETFKTSGGKYIAPQILENKMKESGFIEQIMVIGESEKHPSAIVQPSFDFLKEWCKRKEIPYTTDTEMIKMERIHNRIMKDVSIYNEEFAKFEQVKKIILAPSVWGIDSGEMTPTMKIKRRVLMENFKDQIETCYRG
;
A
#
# COMPACT_ATOMS: atom_id res chain seq x y z
N MET A 1 22.64 -14.53 -14.56
CA MET A 1 21.71 -13.36 -14.47
C MET A 1 20.69 -13.72 -13.39
N LEU A 2 20.25 -12.78 -12.53
CA LEU A 2 19.23 -13.06 -11.52
C LEU A 2 17.87 -13.00 -12.22
N GLU A 3 17.18 -14.12 -12.34
CA GLU A 3 15.92 -14.24 -13.07
C GLU A 3 14.78 -14.75 -12.20
N ARG A 4 15.13 -15.44 -11.10
CA ARG A 4 14.16 -16.05 -10.19
C ARG A 4 14.19 -15.35 -8.85
N ILE A 5 13.04 -15.24 -8.20
CA ILE A 5 12.92 -14.53 -6.92
C ILE A 5 13.88 -15.11 -5.87
N PHE A 6 14.01 -16.41 -5.78
CA PHE A 6 14.92 -17.05 -4.83
C PHE A 6 16.40 -16.76 -5.13
N ASP A 7 16.78 -16.43 -6.37
CA ASP A 7 18.16 -16.02 -6.71
C ASP A 7 18.58 -14.79 -5.88
N LEU A 8 17.64 -13.89 -5.53
CA LEU A 8 17.91 -12.70 -4.73
C LEU A 8 18.34 -13.05 -3.30
N HIS A 9 17.75 -14.12 -2.72
CA HIS A 9 18.09 -14.60 -1.38
C HIS A 9 19.48 -15.24 -1.35
N TYR A 10 19.79 -16.07 -2.34
CA TYR A 10 21.14 -16.67 -2.49
C TYR A 10 22.18 -15.61 -2.86
N HIS A 11 21.80 -14.57 -3.60
CA HIS A 11 22.66 -13.41 -3.83
C HIS A 11 23.01 -12.70 -2.52
N GLN A 12 22.03 -12.49 -1.61
CA GLN A 12 22.30 -11.93 -0.29
C GLN A 12 23.26 -12.83 0.50
N LEU A 13 23.04 -14.14 0.53
CA LEU A 13 23.92 -15.08 1.22
C LEU A 13 25.36 -14.99 0.73
N SER A 14 25.55 -14.87 -0.58
CA SER A 14 26.88 -14.87 -1.19
C SER A 14 27.62 -13.54 -1.07
N ASN A 15 26.89 -12.38 -1.09
CA ASN A 15 27.49 -11.06 -1.19
C ASN A 15 27.33 -10.22 0.07
N TYR A 16 26.26 -10.43 0.82
CA TYR A 16 25.87 -9.59 1.96
C TYR A 16 25.24 -10.45 3.08
N PRO A 17 25.89 -11.55 3.56
CA PRO A 17 25.32 -12.38 4.61
C PRO A 17 25.08 -11.53 5.86
N LYS A 18 23.89 -11.66 6.44
CA LYS A 18 23.43 -10.86 7.58
C LYS A 18 23.12 -11.77 8.76
N SER A 19 23.53 -11.36 9.97
CA SER A 19 23.07 -11.98 11.21
C SER A 19 21.64 -11.56 11.59
N ASP A 20 21.16 -10.46 11.01
CA ASP A 20 19.88 -9.79 11.27
C ASP A 20 19.09 -9.55 9.97
N ALA A 21 19.02 -10.54 9.09
CA ALA A 21 18.32 -10.40 7.80
C ALA A 21 16.83 -10.10 7.99
N LEU A 22 16.16 -10.83 8.89
CA LEU A 22 14.77 -10.64 9.29
C LEU A 22 14.69 -10.47 10.80
N ASN A 23 13.80 -9.58 11.27
CA ASN A 23 13.73 -9.25 12.69
C ASN A 23 12.27 -9.07 13.12
N ASP A 24 11.85 -9.88 14.09
CA ASP A 24 10.55 -9.78 14.75
C ASP A 24 10.72 -9.22 16.16
N LYS A 25 9.71 -8.50 16.65
CA LYS A 25 9.72 -8.05 18.03
C LYS A 25 8.86 -8.97 18.88
N ILE A 26 9.51 -9.79 19.71
CA ILE A 26 8.88 -10.79 20.58
C ILE A 26 9.09 -10.36 22.04
N GLU A 27 8.01 -10.24 22.80
CA GLU A 27 8.05 -9.80 24.21
C GLU A 27 8.89 -8.52 24.43
N GLY A 28 8.75 -7.57 23.48
CA GLY A 28 9.45 -6.28 23.54
C GLY A 28 10.91 -6.30 23.13
N LYS A 29 11.45 -7.44 22.66
CA LYS A 29 12.83 -7.59 22.19
C LYS A 29 12.90 -7.96 20.72
N TRP A 30 13.83 -7.37 20.00
CA TRP A 30 14.10 -7.74 18.61
C TRP A 30 14.83 -9.09 18.56
N VAL A 31 14.23 -10.05 17.88
CA VAL A 31 14.76 -11.40 17.63
C VAL A 31 15.09 -11.51 16.15
N SER A 32 16.34 -11.85 15.85
CA SER A 32 16.86 -11.86 14.49
C SER A 32 16.96 -13.25 13.90
N VAL A 33 16.67 -13.36 12.61
CA VAL A 33 16.95 -14.53 11.78
C VAL A 33 18.05 -14.15 10.79
N SER A 34 19.14 -14.93 10.75
CA SER A 34 20.23 -14.69 9.82
C SER A 34 19.86 -15.13 8.39
N THR A 35 20.59 -14.62 7.40
CA THR A 35 20.41 -15.05 5.98
C THR A 35 20.57 -16.56 5.84
N GLU A 36 21.59 -17.14 6.51
CA GLU A 36 21.83 -18.59 6.51
C GLU A 36 20.67 -19.37 7.10
N SER A 37 20.23 -18.96 8.31
CA SER A 37 19.10 -19.59 9.00
C SER A 37 17.80 -19.50 8.21
N MET A 38 17.53 -18.36 7.58
CA MET A 38 16.36 -18.18 6.72
C MET A 38 16.35 -19.18 5.55
N ILE A 39 17.48 -19.31 4.85
CA ILE A 39 17.60 -20.23 3.71
C ILE A 39 17.53 -21.69 4.18
N GLU A 40 18.23 -22.07 5.26
CA GLU A 40 18.17 -23.43 5.81
C GLU A 40 16.74 -23.84 6.20
N GLN A 41 16.00 -22.93 6.84
CA GLN A 41 14.60 -23.18 7.20
C GLN A 41 13.72 -23.31 5.96
N ALA A 42 13.92 -22.47 4.94
CA ALA A 42 13.16 -22.53 3.69
C ALA A 42 13.45 -23.82 2.91
N GLU A 43 14.71 -24.23 2.81
CA GLU A 43 15.07 -25.51 2.15
C GLU A 43 14.53 -26.73 2.91
N SER A 44 14.56 -26.70 4.24
CA SER A 44 13.96 -27.74 5.07
C SER A 44 12.45 -27.81 4.86
N LEU A 45 11.75 -26.69 4.80
CA LEU A 45 10.32 -26.63 4.55
C LEU A 45 9.98 -27.06 3.11
N ALA A 46 10.78 -26.67 2.11
CA ALA A 46 10.62 -27.11 0.74
C ALA A 46 10.71 -28.65 0.61
N SER A 47 11.66 -29.25 1.32
CA SER A 47 11.74 -30.71 1.44
C SER A 47 10.51 -31.28 2.18
N GLY A 48 10.01 -30.60 3.21
CA GLY A 48 8.76 -30.97 3.90
C GLY A 48 7.54 -30.95 2.97
N PHE A 49 7.46 -30.03 2.04
CA PHE A 49 6.42 -30.02 1.01
C PHE A 49 6.45 -31.27 0.13
N LEU A 50 7.64 -31.71 -0.27
CA LEU A 50 7.80 -32.94 -1.06
C LEU A 50 7.44 -34.19 -0.24
N GLU A 51 7.85 -34.26 1.04
CA GLU A 51 7.45 -35.34 1.96
C GLU A 51 5.93 -35.38 2.17
N PHE A 52 5.27 -34.21 2.20
CA PHE A 52 3.81 -34.11 2.28
C PHE A 52 3.11 -34.60 0.99
N GLY A 53 3.84 -34.67 -0.13
CA GLY A 53 3.32 -35.12 -1.42
C GLY A 53 2.96 -34.00 -2.39
N LEU A 54 3.32 -32.76 -2.10
CA LEU A 54 3.18 -31.65 -3.05
C LEU A 54 4.20 -31.76 -4.19
N LYS A 55 3.88 -31.12 -5.31
CA LYS A 55 4.69 -31.17 -6.54
C LYS A 55 4.88 -29.72 -7.09
N PRO A 56 5.93 -29.49 -7.89
CA PRO A 56 6.05 -28.24 -8.63
C PRO A 56 4.76 -27.89 -9.37
N GLY A 57 4.37 -26.60 -9.32
CA GLY A 57 3.11 -26.08 -9.86
C GLY A 57 1.91 -26.16 -8.90
N ASP A 58 2.00 -26.86 -7.77
CA ASP A 58 0.96 -26.83 -6.73
C ASP A 58 0.90 -25.46 -6.06
N LYS A 59 -0.29 -25.07 -5.59
CA LYS A 59 -0.52 -23.77 -4.98
C LYS A 59 -0.59 -23.88 -3.47
N VAL A 60 0.14 -23.00 -2.80
CA VAL A 60 0.22 -22.92 -1.34
C VAL A 60 -0.30 -21.55 -0.90
N GLY A 61 -1.33 -21.56 -0.04
CA GLY A 61 -1.92 -20.36 0.53
C GLY A 61 -1.09 -19.81 1.68
N LEU A 62 -0.96 -18.49 1.76
CA LEU A 62 -0.23 -17.80 2.82
C LEU A 62 -1.08 -16.62 3.34
N ILE A 63 -1.67 -16.78 4.53
CA ILE A 63 -2.63 -15.86 5.16
C ILE A 63 -2.08 -15.45 6.51
N ALA A 64 -1.25 -14.42 6.54
CA ALA A 64 -0.57 -14.04 7.78
C ALA A 64 -0.24 -12.55 7.82
N ASN A 65 -0.17 -12.02 9.05
CA ASN A 65 0.44 -10.73 9.32
C ASN A 65 1.94 -10.77 9.04
N ASN A 66 2.58 -9.60 8.92
CA ASN A 66 4.01 -9.51 8.63
C ASN A 66 4.84 -10.13 9.75
N ARG A 67 5.72 -11.05 9.38
CA ARG A 67 6.66 -11.74 10.29
C ARG A 67 7.69 -12.52 9.48
N SER A 68 8.79 -12.90 10.11
CA SER A 68 9.88 -13.61 9.43
C SER A 68 9.43 -14.91 8.75
N GLU A 69 8.54 -15.67 9.38
CA GLU A 69 8.03 -16.93 8.85
C GLU A 69 7.29 -16.74 7.51
N TRP A 70 6.68 -15.56 7.30
CA TRP A 70 6.02 -15.25 6.05
C TRP A 70 6.98 -15.35 4.86
N LEU A 71 8.15 -14.68 4.94
CA LEU A 71 9.16 -14.71 3.87
C LEU A 71 9.91 -16.05 3.78
N ILE A 72 10.09 -16.74 4.91
CA ILE A 72 10.69 -18.10 4.93
C ILE A 72 9.79 -19.08 4.18
N VAL A 73 8.48 -19.06 4.44
CA VAL A 73 7.50 -19.91 3.76
C VAL A 73 7.38 -19.54 2.29
N ASP A 74 7.34 -18.25 1.97
CA ASP A 74 7.31 -17.79 0.58
C ASP A 74 8.54 -18.27 -0.21
N LEU A 75 9.74 -18.15 0.38
CA LEU A 75 10.97 -18.69 -0.21
C LEU A 75 10.89 -20.20 -0.41
N ALA A 76 10.40 -20.96 0.58
CA ALA A 76 10.24 -22.41 0.49
C ALA A 76 9.31 -22.82 -0.66
N ILE A 77 8.20 -22.12 -0.85
CA ILE A 77 7.26 -22.32 -1.96
C ILE A 77 7.98 -22.13 -3.29
N LEU A 78 8.73 -21.03 -3.42
CA LEU A 78 9.37 -20.65 -4.68
C LEU A 78 10.53 -21.61 -5.06
N ILE A 79 11.36 -22.03 -4.11
CA ILE A 79 12.46 -22.98 -4.39
C ILE A 79 11.96 -24.39 -4.67
N SER A 80 10.73 -24.71 -4.27
CA SER A 80 10.06 -25.99 -4.60
C SER A 80 9.38 -25.97 -5.96
N GLY A 81 9.49 -24.88 -6.72
CA GLY A 81 8.78 -24.70 -8.00
C GLY A 81 7.26 -24.65 -7.84
N MET A 82 6.77 -24.33 -6.64
CA MET A 82 5.34 -24.16 -6.31
C MET A 82 4.92 -22.71 -6.47
N ILE A 83 3.61 -22.49 -6.46
CA ILE A 83 3.01 -21.15 -6.68
C ILE A 83 2.49 -20.61 -5.35
N SER A 84 3.00 -19.44 -4.96
CA SER A 84 2.57 -18.76 -3.75
C SER A 84 1.24 -18.02 -3.96
N VAL A 85 0.29 -18.24 -3.06
CA VAL A 85 -1.02 -17.54 -3.06
C VAL A 85 -1.15 -16.74 -1.78
N PRO A 86 -0.58 -15.51 -1.76
CA PRO A 86 -0.71 -14.63 -0.62
C PRO A 86 -2.10 -14.03 -0.55
N ILE A 87 -2.74 -14.12 0.62
CA ILE A 87 -4.11 -13.66 0.83
C ILE A 87 -4.14 -12.71 2.03
N TYR A 88 -4.91 -11.64 1.94
CA TYR A 88 -5.07 -10.69 3.03
C TYR A 88 -5.71 -11.34 4.28
N PRO A 89 -5.17 -11.10 5.48
CA PRO A 89 -5.74 -11.60 6.73
C PRO A 89 -7.07 -10.94 7.11
N THR A 90 -7.46 -9.87 6.40
CA THR A 90 -8.62 -9.02 6.72
C THR A 90 -9.77 -9.14 5.73
N ILE A 91 -9.82 -10.18 4.90
CA ILE A 91 -10.95 -10.42 3.98
C ILE A 91 -12.06 -11.22 4.65
N THR A 92 -13.21 -11.30 3.97
CA THR A 92 -14.37 -12.08 4.46
C THR A 92 -14.16 -13.59 4.33
N VAL A 93 -14.93 -14.37 5.08
CA VAL A 93 -14.90 -15.84 5.02
C VAL A 93 -15.29 -16.33 3.62
N GLU A 94 -16.23 -15.66 2.97
CA GLU A 94 -16.67 -15.97 1.60
C GLU A 94 -15.56 -15.71 0.57
N ASP A 95 -14.75 -14.68 0.78
CA ASP A 95 -13.59 -14.39 -0.08
C ASP A 95 -12.50 -15.44 0.10
N TYR A 96 -12.27 -15.96 1.34
CA TYR A 96 -11.37 -17.10 1.55
C TYR A 96 -11.84 -18.34 0.80
N GLU A 97 -13.10 -18.71 0.93
CA GLU A 97 -13.68 -19.85 0.21
C GLU A 97 -13.47 -19.72 -1.30
N TYR A 98 -13.78 -18.53 -1.85
CA TYR A 98 -13.64 -18.26 -3.26
C TYR A 98 -12.17 -18.34 -3.73
N ILE A 99 -11.26 -17.66 -3.06
CA ILE A 99 -9.86 -17.57 -3.48
C ILE A 99 -9.18 -18.94 -3.39
N LEU A 100 -9.35 -19.65 -2.27
CA LEU A 100 -8.75 -20.97 -2.06
C LEU A 100 -9.24 -21.99 -3.09
N ASN A 101 -10.52 -21.96 -3.47
CA ASN A 101 -11.07 -22.82 -4.53
C ASN A 101 -10.59 -22.38 -5.92
N ASN A 102 -10.67 -21.10 -6.25
CA ASN A 102 -10.28 -20.60 -7.57
C ASN A 102 -8.79 -20.83 -7.86
N ALA A 103 -7.93 -20.57 -6.85
CA ALA A 103 -6.50 -20.83 -6.93
C ALA A 103 -6.13 -22.31 -6.82
N GLU A 104 -7.06 -23.21 -6.43
CA GLU A 104 -6.78 -24.64 -6.23
C GLU A 104 -5.71 -24.87 -5.16
N VAL A 105 -5.81 -24.17 -4.04
CA VAL A 105 -4.84 -24.25 -2.94
C VAL A 105 -4.90 -25.63 -2.28
N LYS A 106 -3.74 -26.28 -2.15
CA LYS A 106 -3.62 -27.63 -1.54
C LYS A 106 -3.20 -27.58 -0.08
N LEU A 107 -2.44 -26.57 0.31
CA LEU A 107 -1.92 -26.40 1.66
C LEU A 107 -1.95 -24.90 2.01
N CYS A 108 -2.26 -24.56 3.26
CA CYS A 108 -2.37 -23.19 3.71
C CYS A 108 -1.60 -22.95 5.00
N PHE A 109 -0.94 -21.80 5.11
CA PHE A 109 -0.34 -21.29 6.34
C PHE A 109 -1.12 -20.09 6.85
N VAL A 110 -1.37 -20.05 8.17
CA VAL A 110 -2.02 -18.93 8.85
C VAL A 110 -1.16 -18.41 9.99
N SER A 111 -1.26 -17.11 10.35
CA SER A 111 -0.44 -16.58 11.45
C SER A 111 -0.89 -17.08 12.83
N ASP A 112 -2.19 -17.07 13.11
CA ASP A 112 -2.76 -17.15 14.46
C ASP A 112 -4.05 -17.95 14.51
N HIS A 113 -4.59 -18.12 15.73
CA HIS A 113 -5.82 -18.88 15.99
C HIS A 113 -7.06 -18.26 15.32
N ASP A 114 -7.13 -16.92 15.22
CA ASP A 114 -8.28 -16.24 14.63
C ASP A 114 -8.38 -16.53 13.13
N LEU A 115 -7.25 -16.46 12.42
CA LEU A 115 -7.15 -16.81 11.00
C LEU A 115 -7.35 -18.31 10.78
N PHE A 116 -6.83 -19.16 11.66
CA PHE A 116 -7.12 -20.59 11.62
C PHE A 116 -8.62 -20.86 11.71
N THR A 117 -9.31 -20.23 12.65
CA THR A 117 -10.77 -20.38 12.82
C THR A 117 -11.54 -19.99 11.55
N LYS A 118 -11.18 -18.87 10.94
CA LYS A 118 -11.80 -18.39 9.69
C LYS A 118 -11.55 -19.35 8.52
N VAL A 119 -10.30 -19.77 8.31
CA VAL A 119 -9.92 -20.63 7.17
C VAL A 119 -10.41 -22.07 7.35
N SER A 120 -10.36 -22.63 8.57
CA SER A 120 -10.87 -23.95 8.86
C SER A 120 -12.37 -24.06 8.68
N SER A 121 -13.13 -22.97 8.93
CA SER A 121 -14.58 -22.94 8.71
C SER A 121 -14.97 -23.15 7.24
N VAL A 122 -14.12 -22.78 6.30
CA VAL A 122 -14.35 -22.97 4.85
C VAL A 122 -13.66 -24.21 4.29
N GLN A 123 -12.72 -24.82 5.02
CA GLN A 123 -11.97 -25.99 4.55
C GLN A 123 -12.88 -27.11 4.01
N PRO A 124 -14.03 -27.47 4.61
CA PRO A 124 -14.91 -28.50 4.07
C PRO A 124 -15.50 -28.19 2.69
N LYS A 125 -15.48 -26.90 2.29
CA LYS A 125 -15.96 -26.40 0.99
C LYS A 125 -14.83 -26.17 -0.02
N VAL A 126 -13.57 -26.34 0.39
CA VAL A 126 -12.38 -26.18 -0.46
C VAL A 126 -11.81 -27.57 -0.76
N SER A 127 -12.25 -28.14 -1.86
CA SER A 127 -12.05 -29.57 -2.19
C SER A 127 -10.59 -30.03 -2.24
N LEU A 128 -9.65 -29.14 -2.57
CA LEU A 128 -8.24 -29.46 -2.70
C LEU A 128 -7.40 -29.10 -1.47
N LEU A 129 -7.92 -28.36 -0.50
CA LEU A 129 -7.21 -27.96 0.71
C LEU A 129 -7.07 -29.12 1.69
N GLN A 130 -5.89 -29.72 1.71
CA GLN A 130 -5.61 -30.92 2.48
C GLN A 130 -5.26 -30.61 3.94
N LYS A 131 -4.50 -29.54 4.20
CA LYS A 131 -4.00 -29.20 5.54
C LYS A 131 -3.81 -27.71 5.71
N ILE A 132 -3.99 -27.24 6.95
CA ILE A 132 -3.66 -25.91 7.41
C ILE A 132 -2.56 -26.06 8.47
N TYR A 133 -1.56 -25.17 8.44
CA TYR A 133 -0.51 -25.03 9.46
C TYR A 133 -0.54 -23.61 10.02
N ALA A 134 -0.18 -23.47 11.30
CA ALA A 134 -0.14 -22.16 11.96
C ALA A 134 1.29 -21.75 12.32
N PHE A 135 1.56 -20.44 12.35
CA PHE A 135 2.81 -19.90 12.86
C PHE A 135 2.80 -19.80 14.39
N ASP A 136 1.67 -19.47 14.99
CA ASP A 136 1.52 -19.48 16.43
C ASP A 136 1.17 -20.90 16.93
N THR A 137 1.53 -21.20 18.18
CA THR A 137 1.28 -22.51 18.79
C THR A 137 -0.05 -22.52 19.55
N PHE A 138 -0.97 -23.39 19.15
CA PHE A 138 -2.23 -23.70 19.84
C PHE A 138 -2.67 -25.14 19.53
N SER A 139 -3.60 -25.69 20.30
CA SER A 139 -3.90 -27.14 20.31
C SER A 139 -4.58 -27.66 19.05
N GLU A 140 -5.34 -26.82 18.33
CA GLU A 140 -6.23 -27.24 17.24
C GLU A 140 -5.52 -27.31 15.88
N CYS A 141 -4.29 -26.83 15.78
CA CYS A 141 -3.55 -26.76 14.52
C CYS A 141 -2.09 -27.16 14.70
N ASP A 142 -1.56 -27.92 13.75
CA ASP A 142 -0.13 -28.20 13.75
C ASP A 142 0.68 -26.92 13.48
N HIS A 143 1.73 -26.74 14.29
CA HIS A 143 2.67 -25.66 14.07
C HIS A 143 3.49 -25.90 12.79
N TRP A 144 3.76 -24.89 12.01
CA TRP A 144 4.45 -24.98 10.71
C TRP A 144 5.82 -25.66 10.79
N SER A 145 6.50 -25.56 11.93
CA SER A 145 7.79 -26.23 12.14
C SER A 145 7.71 -27.75 12.04
N THR A 146 6.55 -28.35 12.31
CA THR A 146 6.39 -29.82 12.17
C THR A 146 6.59 -30.25 10.74
N LEU A 147 6.08 -29.48 9.78
CA LEU A 147 6.29 -29.73 8.36
C LEU A 147 7.73 -29.42 7.93
N ARG A 148 8.29 -28.29 8.39
CA ARG A 148 9.69 -27.93 8.15
C ARG A 148 10.63 -29.02 8.66
N ASP A 149 10.45 -29.46 9.88
CA ASP A 149 11.35 -30.44 10.54
C ASP A 149 11.22 -31.83 9.93
N SER A 150 10.06 -32.19 9.36
CA SER A 150 9.87 -33.43 8.62
C SER A 150 10.75 -33.52 7.37
N GLY A 151 11.11 -32.38 6.77
CA GLY A 151 11.98 -32.29 5.60
C GLY A 151 13.47 -32.11 5.91
N LYS A 152 13.82 -31.83 7.19
CA LYS A 152 15.20 -31.50 7.58
C LYS A 152 16.22 -32.56 7.15
N GLY A 153 17.19 -32.14 6.37
CA GLY A 153 18.26 -33.03 5.86
C GLY A 153 17.86 -33.98 4.75
N LYS A 154 16.59 -33.96 4.29
CA LYS A 154 16.06 -34.80 3.21
C LYS A 154 16.03 -34.08 1.86
N ASN A 155 15.86 -34.85 0.78
CA ASN A 155 15.56 -34.36 -0.57
C ASN A 155 16.48 -33.28 -1.14
N LYS A 156 17.70 -33.09 -0.62
CA LYS A 156 18.61 -32.02 -1.04
C LYS A 156 18.85 -32.01 -2.55
N GLU A 157 19.23 -33.18 -3.10
CA GLU A 157 19.47 -33.32 -4.55
C GLU A 157 18.20 -33.00 -5.35
N LYS A 158 17.04 -33.45 -4.87
CA LYS A 158 15.76 -33.20 -5.54
C LYS A 158 15.37 -31.72 -5.52
N ILE A 159 15.63 -31.03 -4.41
CA ILE A 159 15.40 -29.56 -4.32
C ILE A 159 16.34 -28.83 -5.30
N GLU A 160 17.61 -29.24 -5.40
CA GLU A 160 18.53 -28.63 -6.36
C GLU A 160 18.11 -28.89 -7.82
N GLU A 161 17.63 -30.08 -8.15
CA GLU A 161 17.05 -30.39 -9.47
C GLU A 161 15.84 -29.48 -9.78
N ILE A 162 14.92 -29.31 -8.82
CA ILE A 162 13.74 -28.46 -8.98
C ILE A 162 14.17 -27.01 -9.17
N LYS A 163 15.04 -26.49 -8.31
CA LYS A 163 15.59 -25.13 -8.43
C LYS A 163 16.21 -24.89 -9.81
N ALA A 164 16.97 -25.88 -10.31
CA ALA A 164 17.60 -25.78 -11.63
C ALA A 164 16.57 -25.82 -12.78
N ALA A 165 15.43 -26.48 -12.60
CA ALA A 165 14.37 -26.58 -13.60
C ALA A 165 13.49 -25.32 -13.67
N VAL A 166 13.33 -24.57 -12.58
CA VAL A 166 12.51 -23.35 -12.52
C VAL A 166 13.12 -22.26 -13.40
N LYS A 167 12.30 -21.67 -14.27
CA LYS A 167 12.66 -20.59 -15.19
C LYS A 167 12.10 -19.24 -14.69
N GLY A 168 12.68 -18.16 -15.17
CA GLY A 168 12.20 -16.82 -14.87
C GLY A 168 10.74 -16.57 -15.27
N GLU A 169 10.31 -17.17 -16.39
CA GLU A 169 8.94 -17.00 -16.92
C GLU A 169 7.90 -17.90 -16.22
N ASP A 170 8.33 -18.83 -15.37
CA ASP A 170 7.39 -19.68 -14.64
C ASP A 170 6.56 -18.84 -13.66
N LEU A 171 5.30 -19.25 -13.50
CA LEU A 171 4.38 -18.60 -12.57
C LEU A 171 4.87 -18.73 -11.13
N ALA A 172 5.17 -17.62 -10.50
CA ALA A 172 5.66 -17.58 -9.12
C ALA A 172 4.53 -17.37 -8.12
N THR A 173 3.51 -16.58 -8.48
CA THR A 173 2.47 -16.20 -7.53
C THR A 173 1.16 -15.82 -8.20
N LEU A 174 0.06 -16.05 -7.47
CA LEU A 174 -1.29 -15.53 -7.77
C LEU A 174 -1.68 -14.53 -6.70
N ILE A 175 -1.76 -13.26 -7.05
CA ILE A 175 -2.19 -12.19 -6.13
C ILE A 175 -3.60 -11.76 -6.48
N TYR A 176 -4.54 -11.96 -5.55
CA TYR A 176 -5.94 -11.63 -5.77
C TYR A 176 -6.22 -10.16 -5.48
N THR A 177 -6.76 -9.46 -6.47
CA THR A 177 -7.16 -8.06 -6.37
C THR A 177 -8.68 -7.93 -6.36
N SER A 178 -9.21 -7.11 -5.45
CA SER A 178 -10.64 -6.78 -5.44
C SER A 178 -10.93 -5.86 -6.63
N GLY A 179 -11.56 -6.41 -7.66
CA GLY A 179 -12.07 -5.61 -8.76
C GLY A 179 -13.23 -4.70 -8.29
N THR A 180 -13.36 -3.51 -8.92
CA THR A 180 -14.46 -2.56 -8.62
C THR A 180 -15.85 -3.11 -8.96
N THR A 181 -15.94 -4.24 -9.66
CA THR A 181 -17.18 -4.74 -10.28
C THR A 181 -17.53 -6.21 -10.00
N GLY A 182 -16.82 -6.90 -9.07
CA GLY A 182 -17.12 -8.32 -8.88
C GLY A 182 -16.15 -9.07 -7.96
N ARG A 183 -16.12 -10.40 -8.13
CA ARG A 183 -15.23 -11.29 -7.38
C ARG A 183 -13.74 -10.95 -7.62
N PRO A 184 -12.86 -11.20 -6.63
CA PRO A 184 -11.43 -10.99 -6.80
C PRO A 184 -10.84 -11.73 -7.99
N LYS A 185 -9.89 -11.11 -8.71
CA LYS A 185 -9.18 -11.70 -9.84
C LYS A 185 -7.76 -12.05 -9.44
N GLY A 186 -7.31 -13.26 -9.73
CA GLY A 186 -5.95 -13.72 -9.48
C GLY A 186 -5.00 -13.19 -10.57
N VAL A 187 -4.16 -12.24 -10.23
CA VAL A 187 -3.11 -11.70 -11.09
C VAL A 187 -1.96 -12.70 -11.16
N MET A 188 -1.59 -13.16 -12.36
CA MET A 188 -0.51 -14.10 -12.60
C MET A 188 0.82 -13.36 -12.77
N LEU A 189 1.74 -13.53 -11.82
CA LEU A 189 3.09 -12.94 -11.89
C LEU A 189 4.15 -14.02 -11.92
N SER A 190 5.06 -13.94 -12.89
CA SER A 190 6.24 -14.79 -13.01
C SER A 190 7.36 -14.34 -12.06
N HIS A 191 8.40 -15.16 -11.94
CA HIS A 191 9.63 -14.75 -11.26
C HIS A 191 10.25 -13.53 -11.93
N THR A 192 10.37 -13.52 -13.27
CA THR A 192 10.91 -12.38 -14.04
C THR A 192 10.13 -11.10 -13.80
N ASN A 193 8.78 -11.15 -13.70
CA ASN A 193 8.00 -9.95 -13.44
C ASN A 193 8.44 -9.25 -12.15
N LEU A 194 8.56 -9.97 -11.04
CA LEU A 194 8.91 -9.41 -9.73
C LEU A 194 10.41 -9.06 -9.64
N VAL A 195 11.29 -9.91 -10.16
CA VAL A 195 12.74 -9.65 -10.13
C VAL A 195 13.08 -8.42 -10.96
N SER A 196 12.57 -8.31 -12.19
CA SER A 196 12.86 -7.16 -13.06
C SER A 196 12.40 -5.84 -12.45
N ASN A 197 11.25 -5.85 -11.75
CA ASN A 197 10.72 -4.68 -11.06
C ASN A 197 11.57 -4.32 -9.83
N SER A 198 11.99 -5.31 -9.02
CA SER A 198 12.89 -5.12 -7.87
C SER A 198 14.23 -4.51 -8.30
N LEU A 199 14.85 -5.07 -9.34
CA LEU A 199 16.16 -4.60 -9.84
C LEU A 199 16.08 -3.18 -10.45
N ALA A 200 15.01 -2.87 -11.18
CA ALA A 200 14.80 -1.52 -11.72
C ALA A 200 14.53 -0.49 -10.61
N SER A 201 13.72 -0.87 -9.61
CA SER A 201 13.41 -0.01 -8.45
C SER A 201 14.64 0.26 -7.58
N ARG A 202 15.64 -0.64 -7.56
CA ARG A 202 16.88 -0.47 -6.81
C ARG A 202 17.59 0.86 -7.10
N LYS A 203 17.54 1.33 -8.34
CA LYS A 203 18.19 2.58 -8.76
C LYS A 203 17.52 3.84 -8.17
N ARG A 204 16.29 3.69 -7.70
CA ARG A 204 15.46 4.78 -7.16
C ARG A 204 15.48 4.84 -5.63
N LEU A 205 15.95 3.78 -4.97
CA LEU A 205 15.91 3.66 -3.51
C LEU A 205 17.33 3.68 -2.92
N PRO A 206 17.70 4.71 -2.12
CA PRO A 206 19.07 4.88 -1.61
C PRO A 206 19.36 3.98 -0.39
N CYS A 207 19.19 2.66 -0.53
CA CYS A 207 19.52 1.69 0.51
C CYS A 207 20.78 0.90 0.17
N THR A 208 21.47 0.42 1.19
CA THR A 208 22.71 -0.37 1.10
C THR A 208 22.63 -1.58 2.03
N SER A 209 23.68 -2.41 2.03
CA SER A 209 23.78 -3.53 2.97
C SER A 209 23.85 -3.12 4.44
N ASP A 210 24.20 -1.89 4.74
CA ASP A 210 24.21 -1.34 6.12
C ASP A 210 22.86 -0.73 6.51
N SER A 211 21.92 -0.65 5.58
CA SER A 211 20.61 -0.07 5.83
C SER A 211 19.70 -1.04 6.58
N LYS A 212 18.78 -0.45 7.34
CA LYS A 212 17.64 -1.11 7.97
C LYS A 212 16.36 -0.61 7.35
N SER A 213 15.37 -1.48 7.24
CA SER A 213 14.00 -1.11 6.87
C SER A 213 13.03 -1.47 7.98
N LEU A 214 11.91 -0.75 8.07
CA LEU A 214 10.77 -1.14 8.90
C LEU A 214 9.61 -1.51 7.97
N SER A 215 9.16 -2.76 8.05
CA SER A 215 8.06 -3.32 7.27
C SER A 215 6.78 -3.35 8.10
N PHE A 216 5.72 -2.74 7.59
CA PHE A 216 4.39 -2.70 8.23
C PHE A 216 3.23 -2.70 7.21
N LEU A 217 3.51 -2.50 5.92
CA LEU A 217 2.49 -2.73 4.89
C LEU A 217 2.34 -4.25 4.67
N PRO A 218 1.15 -4.74 4.33
CA PRO A 218 0.92 -6.19 4.22
C PRO A 218 1.84 -6.86 3.18
N LEU A 219 2.58 -7.90 3.59
CA LEU A 219 3.45 -8.70 2.70
C LEU A 219 2.66 -9.44 1.62
N CYS A 220 1.37 -9.71 1.84
CA CYS A 220 0.48 -10.26 0.81
C CYS A 220 0.20 -9.27 -0.33
N HIS A 221 0.46 -7.98 -0.13
CA HIS A 221 0.40 -6.99 -1.20
C HIS A 221 1.70 -6.96 -2.00
N VAL A 222 1.60 -6.93 -3.32
CA VAL A 222 2.74 -6.95 -4.24
C VAL A 222 3.80 -5.88 -3.92
N TYR A 223 3.39 -4.72 -3.43
CA TYR A 223 4.28 -3.59 -3.16
C TYR A 223 5.28 -3.91 -2.04
N GLU A 224 4.82 -4.28 -0.85
CA GLU A 224 5.69 -4.62 0.27
C GLU A 224 6.54 -5.88 -0.03
N ARG A 225 5.94 -6.85 -0.71
CA ARG A 225 6.61 -8.09 -1.10
C ARG A 225 7.75 -7.82 -2.08
N MET A 226 7.52 -7.03 -3.14
CA MET A 226 8.54 -6.69 -4.13
C MET A 226 9.69 -5.89 -3.50
N ILE A 227 9.39 -4.94 -2.61
CA ILE A 227 10.41 -4.17 -1.88
C ILE A 227 11.23 -5.09 -0.95
N SER A 228 10.61 -6.09 -0.32
CA SER A 228 11.35 -7.07 0.48
C SER A 228 12.35 -7.86 -0.38
N TYR A 229 11.98 -8.22 -1.60
CA TYR A 229 12.91 -8.85 -2.56
C TYR A 229 14.05 -7.93 -2.97
N LEU A 230 13.77 -6.64 -3.16
CA LEU A 230 14.81 -5.63 -3.38
C LEU A 230 15.76 -5.55 -2.18
N TYR A 231 15.25 -5.62 -0.95
CA TYR A 231 16.07 -5.59 0.26
C TYR A 231 17.00 -6.82 0.34
N PHE A 232 16.56 -8.00 -0.05
CA PHE A 232 17.46 -9.16 -0.16
C PHE A 232 18.55 -8.95 -1.21
N TYR A 233 18.21 -8.38 -2.37
CA TYR A 233 19.21 -8.09 -3.39
C TYR A 233 20.29 -7.12 -2.90
N VAL A 234 19.93 -6.13 -2.09
CA VAL A 234 20.86 -5.09 -1.59
C VAL A 234 21.57 -5.54 -0.31
N GLY A 235 21.00 -6.47 0.45
CA GLY A 235 21.49 -6.86 1.77
C GLY A 235 20.96 -6.01 2.92
N THR A 236 19.83 -5.31 2.73
CA THR A 236 19.18 -4.50 3.77
C THR A 236 18.47 -5.39 4.79
N SER A 237 18.63 -5.10 6.10
CA SER A 237 17.93 -5.83 7.18
C SER A 237 16.47 -5.37 7.29
N ILE A 238 15.54 -6.32 7.41
CA ILE A 238 14.09 -6.08 7.50
C ILE A 238 13.62 -6.25 8.94
N TYR A 239 12.97 -5.25 9.50
CA TYR A 239 12.34 -5.25 10.82
C TYR A 239 10.83 -5.18 10.65
N TYR A 240 10.07 -6.07 11.31
CA TYR A 240 8.60 -6.08 11.23
C TYR A 240 8.01 -5.29 12.40
N ALA A 241 7.13 -4.34 12.11
CA ALA A 241 6.42 -3.62 13.15
C ALA A 241 5.41 -4.55 13.86
N GLU A 242 5.30 -4.41 15.19
CA GLU A 242 4.39 -5.24 16.00
C GLU A 242 2.93 -5.01 15.66
N SER A 243 2.54 -3.76 15.42
CA SER A 243 1.19 -3.34 15.05
C SER A 243 1.21 -1.95 14.41
N LEU A 244 0.07 -1.51 13.85
CA LEU A 244 -0.08 -0.16 13.29
C LEU A 244 0.05 0.94 14.36
N GLU A 245 -0.33 0.66 15.60
CA GLU A 245 -0.25 1.59 16.74
C GLU A 245 1.19 1.81 17.18
N THR A 246 2.04 0.79 17.08
CA THR A 246 3.43 0.82 17.54
C THR A 246 4.43 1.31 16.49
N ILE A 247 4.01 1.57 15.25
CA ILE A 247 4.91 2.02 14.16
C ILE A 247 5.82 3.16 14.60
N GLY A 248 5.27 4.16 15.30
CA GLY A 248 6.06 5.32 15.75
C GLY A 248 7.15 4.97 16.77
N ASP A 249 6.90 4.01 17.64
CA ASP A 249 7.88 3.52 18.61
C ASP A 249 8.92 2.65 17.92
N ASN A 250 8.50 1.75 17.05
CA ASN A 250 9.39 0.90 16.28
C ASN A 250 10.30 1.73 15.34
N LEU A 251 9.80 2.81 14.71
CA LEU A 251 10.63 3.74 13.92
C LEU A 251 11.76 4.37 14.77
N ARG A 252 11.45 4.78 16.02
CA ARG A 252 12.46 5.37 16.93
C ARG A 252 13.48 4.35 17.43
N GLU A 253 13.09 3.09 17.60
CA GLU A 253 13.98 2.00 18.02
C GLU A 253 14.88 1.54 16.88
N VAL A 254 14.32 1.20 15.75
CA VAL A 254 15.02 0.64 14.58
C VAL A 254 15.85 1.70 13.85
N LYS A 255 15.35 2.95 13.79
CA LYS A 255 15.95 4.07 13.05
C LYS A 255 16.22 3.71 11.58
N PRO A 256 15.22 3.26 10.83
CA PRO A 256 15.41 2.76 9.48
C PRO A 256 15.85 3.86 8.51
N GLN A 257 16.68 3.48 7.54
CA GLN A 257 17.08 4.34 6.43
C GLN A 257 15.99 4.39 5.34
N VAL A 258 15.26 3.31 5.16
CA VAL A 258 14.24 3.19 4.14
C VAL A 258 13.01 2.46 4.71
N PHE A 259 11.83 2.88 4.30
CA PHE A 259 10.59 2.15 4.56
C PHE A 259 9.52 2.55 3.56
N THR A 260 8.53 1.68 3.40
CA THR A 260 7.35 1.93 2.57
C THR A 260 6.25 2.56 3.40
N ALA A 261 5.45 3.40 2.78
CA ALA A 261 4.29 4.02 3.41
C ALA A 261 3.11 4.11 2.42
N VAL A 262 1.93 4.30 2.95
CA VAL A 262 0.78 4.75 2.18
C VAL A 262 0.46 6.19 2.56
N PRO A 263 -0.14 7.01 1.68
CA PRO A 263 -0.48 8.41 1.97
C PRO A 263 -1.22 8.58 3.28
N ARG A 264 -2.13 7.67 3.62
CA ARG A 264 -2.91 7.72 4.85
C ARG A 264 -2.07 7.70 6.13
N LEU A 265 -0.97 6.95 6.14
CA LEU A 265 -0.05 6.96 7.28
C LEU A 265 0.64 8.33 7.41
N LEU A 266 1.09 8.88 6.28
CA LEU A 266 1.74 10.21 6.27
C LEU A 266 0.77 11.31 6.69
N GLU A 267 -0.49 11.24 6.29
CA GLU A 267 -1.57 12.11 6.79
C GLU A 267 -1.68 12.04 8.31
N LYS A 268 -1.83 10.84 8.87
CA LYS A 268 -1.93 10.65 10.33
C LYS A 268 -0.69 11.14 11.09
N VAL A 269 0.49 10.92 10.55
CA VAL A 269 1.75 11.44 11.13
C VAL A 269 1.73 12.97 11.12
N TYR A 270 1.39 13.58 9.99
CA TYR A 270 1.28 15.02 9.86
C TYR A 270 0.27 15.61 10.85
N ASP A 271 -0.93 15.04 10.92
CA ASP A 271 -2.00 15.51 11.80
C ASP A 271 -1.60 15.42 13.29
N LYS A 272 -0.97 14.32 13.70
CA LYS A 272 -0.42 14.18 15.06
C LYS A 272 0.64 15.24 15.37
N ILE A 273 1.50 15.56 14.41
CA ILE A 273 2.52 16.60 14.57
C ILE A 273 1.86 18.00 14.68
N VAL A 274 0.89 18.30 13.82
CA VAL A 274 0.18 19.59 13.84
C VAL A 274 -0.62 19.75 15.14
N ALA A 275 -1.29 18.71 15.61
CA ALA A 275 -2.01 18.71 16.88
C ALA A 275 -1.06 19.02 18.06
N LYS A 276 0.07 18.33 18.16
CA LYS A 276 1.10 18.64 19.17
C LYS A 276 1.63 20.09 19.07
N GLY A 277 1.77 20.59 17.84
CA GLY A 277 2.13 21.99 17.60
C GLY A 277 1.07 22.99 18.08
N ALA A 278 -0.20 22.64 17.95
CA ALA A 278 -1.32 23.45 18.41
C ALA A 278 -1.41 23.57 19.94
N ASP A 279 -0.93 22.55 20.66
CA ASP A 279 -0.87 22.54 22.14
C ASP A 279 0.28 23.38 22.71
N LEU A 280 1.25 23.77 21.89
CA LEU A 280 2.32 24.67 22.28
C LEU A 280 1.77 26.07 22.64
N THR A 281 2.51 26.82 23.45
CA THR A 281 2.14 28.18 23.86
C THR A 281 3.23 29.19 23.50
N GLY A 282 2.85 30.49 23.45
CA GLY A 282 3.79 31.59 23.27
C GLY A 282 4.67 31.46 22.01
N VAL A 283 5.96 31.78 22.17
CA VAL A 283 6.95 31.80 21.08
C VAL A 283 7.11 30.45 20.42
N LYS A 284 7.05 29.35 21.18
CA LYS A 284 7.19 27.98 20.63
C LYS A 284 6.08 27.67 19.62
N LYS A 285 4.84 28.06 19.93
CA LYS A 285 3.70 27.92 19.02
C LYS A 285 3.89 28.75 17.75
N ALA A 286 4.28 30.01 17.89
CA ALA A 286 4.52 30.90 16.76
C ALA A 286 5.62 30.36 15.82
N MET A 287 6.73 29.87 16.39
CA MET A 287 7.83 29.26 15.63
C MET A 287 7.41 27.97 14.92
N PHE A 288 6.60 27.13 15.57
CA PHE A 288 6.09 25.91 14.96
C PHE A 288 5.25 26.25 13.71
N PHE A 289 4.26 27.14 13.82
CA PHE A 289 3.41 27.48 12.70
C PHE A 289 4.13 28.31 11.63
N TRP A 290 5.16 29.08 11.99
CA TRP A 290 6.04 29.71 11.02
C TRP A 290 6.79 28.66 10.18
N ALA A 291 7.42 27.66 10.80
CA ALA A 291 8.08 26.58 10.10
C ALA A 291 7.12 25.77 9.24
N LEU A 292 5.91 25.47 9.75
CA LEU A 292 4.88 24.76 9.00
C LEU A 292 4.48 25.53 7.72
N LYS A 293 4.28 26.86 7.81
CA LYS A 293 3.98 27.71 6.64
C LYS A 293 5.12 27.72 5.62
N LEU A 294 6.37 27.71 6.07
CA LEU A 294 7.51 27.55 5.17
C LEU A 294 7.44 26.21 4.45
N GLY A 295 7.25 25.10 5.19
CA GLY A 295 7.12 23.78 4.60
C GLY A 295 6.00 23.67 3.56
N GLN A 296 4.84 24.26 3.81
CA GLN A 296 3.72 24.27 2.88
C GLN A 296 4.00 24.99 1.55
N ARG A 297 4.98 25.90 1.55
CA ARG A 297 5.40 26.67 0.37
C ARG A 297 6.63 26.11 -0.32
N TYR A 298 7.15 24.98 0.18
CA TYR A 298 8.37 24.37 -0.37
C TYR A 298 8.21 24.02 -1.85
N GLU A 299 9.21 24.38 -2.63
CA GLU A 299 9.41 23.91 -3.99
C GLU A 299 10.83 23.36 -4.12
N VAL A 300 10.99 22.37 -5.00
CA VAL A 300 12.27 21.69 -5.22
C VAL A 300 13.30 22.62 -5.85
N ASN A 301 14.57 22.25 -5.78
CA ASN A 301 15.68 22.92 -6.48
C ASN A 301 15.89 24.39 -6.12
N GLY A 302 15.52 24.81 -4.91
CA GLY A 302 15.69 26.18 -4.45
C GLY A 302 14.84 27.22 -5.19
N ALA A 303 13.76 26.80 -5.85
CA ALA A 303 12.90 27.69 -6.65
C ALA A 303 12.32 28.88 -5.87
N ASN A 304 12.23 28.77 -4.54
CA ASN A 304 11.77 29.86 -3.68
C ASN A 304 12.84 30.95 -3.37
N GLY A 305 14.08 30.76 -3.82
CA GLY A 305 15.17 31.73 -3.71
C GLY A 305 15.92 31.71 -2.36
N ALA A 306 17.06 32.40 -2.31
CA ALA A 306 18.04 32.31 -1.24
C ALA A 306 17.52 32.69 0.15
N PHE A 307 16.64 33.69 0.25
CA PHE A 307 16.07 34.11 1.53
C PHE A 307 15.15 33.05 2.13
N TYR A 308 14.37 32.39 1.30
CA TYR A 308 13.53 31.26 1.74
C TYR A 308 14.42 30.11 2.21
N GLU A 309 15.47 29.76 1.47
CA GLU A 309 16.39 28.68 1.84
C GLU A 309 17.10 28.96 3.17
N PHE A 310 17.48 30.20 3.44
CA PHE A 310 18.01 30.59 4.75
C PHE A 310 17.01 30.36 5.88
N GLN A 311 15.74 30.79 5.70
CA GLN A 311 14.69 30.54 6.68
C GLN A 311 14.43 29.05 6.88
N LEU A 312 14.43 28.28 5.78
CA LEU A 312 14.22 26.84 5.81
C LEU A 312 15.34 26.11 6.58
N LYS A 313 16.61 26.51 6.41
CA LYS A 313 17.74 26.00 7.23
C LYS A 313 17.50 26.21 8.72
N LEU A 314 17.01 27.39 9.11
CA LEU A 314 16.71 27.68 10.51
C LEU A 314 15.53 26.82 11.02
N ALA A 315 14.46 26.70 10.23
CA ALA A 315 13.32 25.86 10.55
C ALA A 315 13.74 24.38 10.69
N ASN A 316 14.62 23.88 9.82
CA ASN A 316 15.17 22.53 9.87
C ASN A 316 15.97 22.26 11.15
N LYS A 317 16.74 23.24 11.61
CA LYS A 317 17.53 23.12 12.84
C LYS A 317 16.68 23.09 14.11
N ILE A 318 15.60 23.89 14.17
CA ILE A 318 14.88 24.15 15.41
C ILE A 318 13.59 23.32 15.52
N ILE A 319 12.88 23.13 14.43
CA ILE A 319 11.55 22.51 14.40
C ILE A 319 11.57 21.15 13.67
N PHE A 320 12.02 21.11 12.41
CA PHE A 320 11.92 19.91 11.60
C PHE A 320 12.89 18.77 12.03
N SER A 321 13.96 19.08 12.75
CA SER A 321 14.79 18.06 13.42
C SER A 321 13.96 17.13 14.30
N LYS A 322 12.97 17.68 15.04
CA LYS A 322 12.07 16.89 15.90
C LYS A 322 11.12 16.00 15.13
N TRP A 323 10.74 16.41 13.90
CA TRP A 323 9.93 15.57 13.02
C TRP A 323 10.74 14.37 12.51
N ARG A 324 12.00 14.62 12.12
CA ARG A 324 12.92 13.53 11.72
C ARG A 324 13.17 12.55 12.88
N GLU A 325 13.42 13.07 14.08
CA GLU A 325 13.59 12.24 15.29
C GLU A 325 12.36 11.34 15.54
N ALA A 326 11.16 11.84 15.31
CA ALA A 326 9.92 11.06 15.46
C ALA A 326 9.81 9.89 14.47
N LEU A 327 10.52 9.99 13.33
CA LEU A 327 10.63 8.93 12.30
C LEU A 327 11.96 8.16 12.37
N GLY A 328 12.66 8.21 13.53
CA GLY A 328 13.92 7.50 13.74
C GLY A 328 15.19 8.31 13.43
N GLY A 329 15.09 9.45 12.76
CA GLY A 329 16.19 10.37 12.50
C GLY A 329 17.09 10.03 11.31
N ASN A 330 16.98 8.84 10.73
CA ASN A 330 17.90 8.30 9.71
C ASN A 330 17.26 8.06 8.34
N ALA A 331 16.00 8.43 8.13
CA ALA A 331 15.30 8.16 6.88
C ALA A 331 15.99 8.84 5.68
N LEU A 332 16.47 8.04 4.74
CA LEU A 332 17.02 8.44 3.44
C LEU A 332 15.95 8.45 2.35
N ALA A 333 14.94 7.58 2.48
CA ALA A 333 13.75 7.59 1.62
C ALA A 333 12.56 6.94 2.32
N VAL A 334 11.40 7.55 2.10
CA VAL A 334 10.09 6.99 2.43
C VAL A 334 9.34 6.79 1.11
N ALA A 335 9.25 5.55 0.65
CA ALA A 335 8.52 5.25 -0.58
C ALA A 335 7.02 5.29 -0.30
N SER A 336 6.28 6.15 -0.98
CA SER A 336 4.83 6.31 -0.83
C SER A 336 4.11 5.82 -2.08
N GLY A 337 3.20 4.85 -1.92
CA GLY A 337 2.48 4.24 -3.03
C GLY A 337 1.04 3.84 -2.69
N ALA A 338 0.41 3.11 -3.60
CA ALA A 338 -0.95 2.56 -3.51
C ALA A 338 -2.09 3.58 -3.59
N ALA A 339 -1.84 4.88 -3.35
CA ALA A 339 -2.80 5.98 -3.54
C ALA A 339 -2.03 7.29 -3.79
N ALA A 340 -2.70 8.32 -4.30
CA ALA A 340 -2.09 9.61 -4.56
C ALA A 340 -1.73 10.34 -3.24
N LEU A 341 -0.52 10.85 -3.17
CA LEU A 341 -0.06 11.68 -2.06
C LEU A 341 -0.51 13.13 -2.27
N GLN A 342 -1.07 13.75 -1.24
CA GLN A 342 -1.43 15.17 -1.30
C GLN A 342 -0.17 16.03 -1.51
N PRO A 343 -0.12 16.91 -2.54
CA PRO A 343 1.07 17.73 -2.82
C PRO A 343 1.55 18.58 -1.63
N ARG A 344 0.62 19.03 -0.77
CA ARG A 344 0.97 19.78 0.46
C ARG A 344 1.80 18.93 1.43
N LEU A 345 1.50 17.63 1.55
CA LEU A 345 2.25 16.73 2.43
C LEU A 345 3.64 16.45 1.84
N ALA A 346 3.73 16.18 0.54
CA ALA A 346 5.01 16.05 -0.14
C ALA A 346 5.89 17.29 0.12
N ARG A 347 5.34 18.52 -0.03
CA ARG A 347 6.06 19.76 0.26
C ARG A 347 6.61 19.81 1.66
N VAL A 348 5.75 19.59 2.65
CA VAL A 348 6.13 19.73 4.07
C VAL A 348 7.15 18.69 4.50
N PHE A 349 6.99 17.43 4.06
CA PHE A 349 7.96 16.37 4.38
C PHE A 349 9.31 16.61 3.70
N LEU A 350 9.32 16.95 2.42
CA LEU A 350 10.56 17.31 1.70
C LEU A 350 11.25 18.53 2.32
N ALA A 351 10.49 19.58 2.67
CA ALA A 351 11.01 20.74 3.39
C ALA A 351 11.64 20.37 4.73
N ALA A 352 11.08 19.38 5.42
CA ALA A 352 11.59 18.84 6.67
C ALA A 352 12.77 17.88 6.47
N GLN A 353 13.27 17.72 5.26
CA GLN A 353 14.32 16.74 4.90
C GLN A 353 13.92 15.29 5.26
N ILE A 354 12.66 14.97 5.06
CA ILE A 354 12.11 13.61 5.07
C ILE A 354 11.78 13.29 3.61
N PRO A 355 12.64 12.54 2.91
CA PRO A 355 12.51 12.35 1.46
C PRO A 355 11.37 11.39 1.14
N VAL A 356 10.17 11.92 0.94
CA VAL A 356 9.00 11.12 0.53
C VAL A 356 8.97 11.03 -0.99
N MET A 357 9.10 9.79 -1.50
CA MET A 357 9.13 9.45 -2.91
C MET A 357 7.80 8.81 -3.32
N GLU A 358 6.98 9.58 -4.02
CA GLU A 358 5.70 9.07 -4.54
C GLU A 358 5.94 8.15 -5.74
N GLY A 359 5.33 6.96 -5.72
CA GLY A 359 5.37 5.99 -6.81
C GLY A 359 3.99 5.55 -7.25
N TYR A 360 3.90 5.06 -8.48
CA TYR A 360 2.70 4.56 -9.12
C TYR A 360 2.91 3.17 -9.70
N GLY A 361 1.89 2.35 -9.57
CA GLY A 361 1.83 1.01 -10.15
C GLY A 361 0.64 0.22 -9.65
N LEU A 362 0.49 -0.98 -10.17
CA LEU A 362 -0.61 -1.89 -9.91
C LEU A 362 -0.07 -3.29 -9.60
N THR A 363 -0.90 -4.16 -9.06
CA THR A 363 -0.53 -5.58 -8.91
C THR A 363 -0.17 -6.18 -10.26
N GLU A 364 -0.90 -5.82 -11.29
CA GLU A 364 -0.72 -6.21 -12.68
C GLU A 364 0.62 -5.74 -13.31
N THR A 365 1.38 -4.91 -12.60
CA THR A 365 2.67 -4.36 -13.09
C THR A 365 3.84 -4.60 -12.13
N SER A 366 3.71 -5.44 -11.10
CA SER A 366 4.72 -6.04 -10.21
C SER A 366 5.51 -5.16 -9.22
N PRO A 367 5.09 -4.05 -8.62
CA PRO A 367 4.01 -3.19 -9.08
C PRO A 367 4.47 -1.94 -9.83
N VAL A 368 5.74 -1.44 -9.61
CA VAL A 368 6.17 -0.07 -9.91
C VAL A 368 6.27 0.17 -11.41
N LEU A 369 5.56 1.19 -11.88
CA LEU A 369 5.71 1.74 -13.23
C LEU A 369 6.55 3.02 -13.23
N ALA A 370 6.30 3.92 -12.28
CA ALA A 370 7.00 5.19 -12.15
C ALA A 370 7.20 5.54 -10.67
N VAL A 371 8.28 6.25 -10.34
CA VAL A 371 8.56 6.72 -8.98
C VAL A 371 9.45 7.96 -9.02
N ASN A 372 9.18 8.92 -8.11
CA ASN A 372 10.08 10.03 -7.84
C ASN A 372 11.42 9.52 -7.28
N GLU A 373 12.49 10.21 -7.56
CA GLU A 373 13.82 9.95 -7.02
C GLU A 373 14.50 11.25 -6.62
N GLU A 374 15.27 11.26 -5.53
CA GLU A 374 15.98 12.46 -5.08
C GLU A 374 17.15 12.84 -6.01
N ALA A 375 17.78 11.84 -6.63
CA ALA A 375 18.87 12.05 -7.57
C ALA A 375 18.37 12.63 -8.90
N ASN A 376 19.29 13.26 -9.63
CA ASN A 376 19.09 13.69 -11.03
C ASN A 376 17.88 14.61 -11.27
N ASP A 377 17.56 15.48 -10.31
CA ASP A 377 16.39 16.35 -10.42
C ASP A 377 15.08 15.57 -10.66
N GLY A 378 14.99 14.39 -10.04
CA GLY A 378 13.93 13.41 -10.28
C GLY A 378 12.66 13.59 -9.48
N VAL A 379 12.57 14.60 -8.59
CA VAL A 379 11.34 14.90 -7.82
C VAL A 379 10.53 15.97 -8.52
N ARG A 380 9.26 15.69 -8.78
CA ARG A 380 8.25 16.68 -9.18
C ARG A 380 7.02 16.51 -8.30
N ILE A 381 6.78 17.47 -7.41
CA ILE A 381 5.67 17.43 -6.46
C ILE A 381 4.34 17.34 -7.19
N GLY A 382 3.49 16.37 -6.78
CA GLY A 382 2.20 16.11 -7.42
C GLY A 382 2.29 15.26 -8.68
N THR A 383 3.43 14.59 -8.88
CA THR A 383 3.62 13.53 -9.89
C THR A 383 4.19 12.28 -9.23
N CYS A 384 4.04 11.15 -9.90
CA CYS A 384 4.64 9.89 -9.49
C CYS A 384 6.06 9.68 -10.06
N GLY A 385 6.73 10.76 -10.49
CA GLY A 385 8.09 10.70 -11.02
C GLY A 385 8.19 10.13 -12.45
N ARG A 386 9.40 9.70 -12.79
CA ARG A 386 9.71 9.12 -14.10
C ARG A 386 9.41 7.61 -14.13
N PRO A 387 9.07 7.06 -15.30
CA PRO A 387 9.02 5.61 -15.49
C PRO A 387 10.34 4.94 -15.07
N LEU A 388 10.26 3.69 -14.60
CA LEU A 388 11.46 2.87 -14.40
C LEU A 388 12.17 2.64 -15.73
N ASP A 389 13.48 2.39 -15.70
CA ASP A 389 14.33 2.28 -16.90
C ASP A 389 13.90 1.15 -17.86
N ASN A 390 13.21 0.13 -17.35
CA ASN A 390 12.72 -1.01 -18.12
C ASN A 390 11.19 -0.95 -18.38
N VAL A 391 10.58 0.21 -18.18
CA VAL A 391 9.14 0.44 -18.36
C VAL A 391 8.92 1.52 -19.41
N GLU A 392 8.04 1.22 -20.36
CA GLU A 392 7.52 2.18 -21.32
C GLU A 392 6.11 2.63 -20.90
N ILE A 393 5.86 3.94 -20.93
CA ILE A 393 4.55 4.53 -20.65
C ILE A 393 4.10 5.35 -21.87
N LYS A 394 2.83 5.19 -22.25
CA LYS A 394 2.16 5.94 -23.28
C LYS A 394 0.82 6.44 -22.77
N ILE A 395 0.44 7.64 -23.11
CA ILE A 395 -0.91 8.17 -22.85
C ILE A 395 -1.75 7.99 -24.13
N ALA A 396 -2.84 7.26 -24.00
CA ALA A 396 -3.77 7.05 -25.10
C ALA A 396 -4.58 8.33 -25.41
N GLU A 397 -5.29 8.37 -26.54
CA GLU A 397 -6.10 9.53 -26.95
C GLU A 397 -7.19 9.91 -25.94
N ASP A 398 -7.73 8.93 -25.23
CA ASP A 398 -8.72 9.13 -24.17
C ASP A 398 -8.11 9.44 -22.79
N GLY A 399 -6.78 9.61 -22.73
CA GLY A 399 -6.03 9.92 -21.52
C GLY A 399 -5.65 8.70 -20.67
N GLU A 400 -5.98 7.47 -21.10
CA GLU A 400 -5.61 6.26 -20.37
C GLU A 400 -4.10 6.03 -20.41
N ILE A 401 -3.54 5.69 -19.25
CA ILE A 401 -2.13 5.28 -19.12
C ILE A 401 -1.99 3.86 -19.64
N LEU A 402 -1.15 3.69 -20.64
CA LEU A 402 -0.75 2.39 -21.19
C LEU A 402 0.69 2.09 -20.74
N ALA A 403 0.93 0.84 -20.33
CA ALA A 403 2.25 0.42 -19.85
C ALA A 403 2.75 -0.82 -20.61
N LYS A 404 4.07 -0.89 -20.82
CA LYS A 404 4.76 -2.05 -21.37
C LYS A 404 6.09 -2.24 -20.67
N GLY A 405 6.46 -3.49 -20.38
CA GLY A 405 7.70 -3.83 -19.73
C GLY A 405 7.68 -5.22 -19.08
N PRO A 406 8.82 -5.72 -18.62
CA PRO A 406 8.94 -7.07 -18.08
C PRO A 406 8.20 -7.27 -16.76
N GLY A 407 7.78 -6.19 -16.07
CA GLY A 407 6.96 -6.25 -14.86
C GLY A 407 5.47 -6.46 -15.13
N VAL A 408 4.99 -6.39 -16.38
CA VAL A 408 3.57 -6.58 -16.71
C VAL A 408 3.18 -8.04 -16.57
N MET A 409 2.06 -8.30 -15.92
CA MET A 409 1.51 -9.64 -15.63
C MET A 409 1.35 -10.53 -16.87
N GLN A 410 1.31 -11.84 -16.65
CA GLN A 410 0.94 -12.81 -17.69
C GLN A 410 -0.57 -12.79 -18.02
N GLY A 411 -1.42 -12.30 -17.11
CA GLY A 411 -2.87 -12.22 -17.25
C GLY A 411 -3.60 -12.53 -15.94
N TYR A 412 -4.92 -12.72 -16.04
CA TYR A 412 -5.76 -13.12 -14.93
C TYR A 412 -6.02 -14.62 -14.94
N TYR A 413 -5.72 -15.30 -13.85
CA TYR A 413 -5.84 -16.75 -13.70
C TYR A 413 -7.27 -17.22 -13.97
N LYS A 414 -7.41 -18.19 -14.88
CA LYS A 414 -8.71 -18.74 -15.35
C LYS A 414 -9.70 -17.67 -15.84
N ASN A 415 -9.21 -16.54 -16.39
CA ASN A 415 -10.08 -15.48 -16.90
C ASN A 415 -9.48 -14.83 -18.15
N GLU A 416 -9.55 -15.56 -19.27
CA GLU A 416 -9.03 -15.09 -20.58
C GLU A 416 -9.74 -13.84 -21.10
N GLU A 417 -11.05 -13.74 -20.90
CA GLU A 417 -11.84 -12.59 -21.34
C GLU A 417 -11.36 -11.31 -20.66
N ALA A 418 -11.23 -11.34 -19.32
CA ALA A 418 -10.69 -10.22 -18.58
C ALA A 418 -9.24 -9.91 -18.97
N THR A 419 -8.43 -10.94 -19.25
CA THR A 419 -7.06 -10.76 -19.73
C THR A 419 -7.04 -10.04 -21.07
N LYS A 420 -7.79 -10.51 -22.07
CA LYS A 420 -7.87 -9.88 -23.39
C LYS A 420 -8.38 -8.43 -23.32
N SER A 421 -9.31 -8.15 -22.40
CA SER A 421 -9.89 -6.80 -22.28
C SER A 421 -8.91 -5.72 -21.81
N VAL A 422 -7.82 -6.12 -21.11
CA VAL A 422 -6.84 -5.18 -20.55
C VAL A 422 -5.55 -5.06 -21.37
N PHE A 423 -5.47 -5.71 -22.51
CA PHE A 423 -4.37 -5.50 -23.45
C PHE A 423 -4.87 -4.89 -24.75
N THR A 424 -4.02 -4.10 -25.39
CA THR A 424 -4.22 -3.65 -26.78
C THR A 424 -3.74 -4.72 -27.75
N GLU A 425 -4.10 -4.61 -29.03
CA GLU A 425 -3.65 -5.54 -30.07
C GLU A 425 -2.11 -5.56 -30.24
N ASP A 426 -1.46 -4.41 -30.00
CA ASP A 426 0.00 -4.24 -30.06
C ASP A 426 0.70 -4.52 -28.70
N GLY A 427 -0.03 -5.10 -27.72
CA GLY A 427 0.52 -5.66 -26.49
C GLY A 427 0.78 -4.65 -25.35
N TRP A 428 0.17 -3.47 -25.38
CA TRP A 428 0.17 -2.54 -24.25
C TRP A 428 -0.86 -2.94 -23.21
N PHE A 429 -0.45 -2.90 -21.95
CA PHE A 429 -1.36 -3.09 -20.83
C PHE A 429 -2.13 -1.79 -20.54
N LYS A 430 -3.45 -1.88 -20.51
CA LYS A 430 -4.38 -0.80 -20.14
C LYS A 430 -4.53 -0.73 -18.64
N THR A 431 -4.00 0.30 -18.01
CA THR A 431 -4.01 0.41 -16.55
C THR A 431 -5.37 0.70 -15.94
N GLY A 432 -6.29 1.25 -16.74
CA GLY A 432 -7.57 1.78 -16.27
C GLY A 432 -7.44 3.10 -15.51
N ASP A 433 -6.24 3.66 -15.40
CA ASP A 433 -5.98 4.95 -14.79
C ASP A 433 -5.74 6.01 -15.88
N LEU A 434 -6.17 7.24 -15.61
CA LEU A 434 -5.97 8.39 -16.50
C LEU A 434 -4.76 9.19 -16.02
N GLY A 435 -3.99 9.76 -16.96
CA GLY A 435 -2.81 10.54 -16.60
C GLY A 435 -2.27 11.40 -17.72
N THR A 436 -1.22 12.14 -17.38
CA THR A 436 -0.45 12.98 -18.31
C THR A 436 1.04 12.90 -17.99
N LEU A 437 1.87 13.25 -18.97
CA LEU A 437 3.31 13.42 -18.75
C LEU A 437 3.66 14.90 -18.60
N VAL A 438 3.98 15.31 -17.39
CA VAL A 438 4.46 16.66 -17.08
C VAL A 438 5.92 16.77 -17.57
N GLU A 439 6.25 17.89 -18.24
CA GLU A 439 7.58 18.08 -18.88
C GLU A 439 7.95 16.92 -19.82
N GLY A 440 6.97 16.19 -20.35
CA GLY A 440 7.17 15.05 -21.24
C GLY A 440 7.74 13.78 -20.59
N GLN A 441 8.00 13.77 -19.27
CA GLN A 441 8.70 12.66 -18.61
C GLN A 441 8.18 12.29 -17.22
N TYR A 442 7.49 13.19 -16.50
CA TYR A 442 6.99 12.91 -15.15
C TYR A 442 5.52 12.52 -15.18
N LEU A 443 5.20 11.32 -14.75
CA LEU A 443 3.84 10.79 -14.77
C LEU A 443 2.99 11.45 -13.69
N LYS A 444 1.89 12.07 -14.10
CA LYS A 444 0.86 12.59 -13.20
C LYS A 444 -0.43 11.83 -13.41
N ILE A 445 -0.95 11.24 -12.35
CA ILE A 445 -2.25 10.56 -12.35
C ILE A 445 -3.34 11.62 -12.23
N THR A 446 -4.36 11.54 -13.09
CA THR A 446 -5.49 12.49 -13.11
C THR A 446 -6.83 11.85 -12.78
N GLY A 447 -6.87 10.53 -12.58
CA GLY A 447 -8.09 9.84 -12.14
C GLY A 447 -8.13 8.38 -12.55
N ARG A 448 -9.30 7.74 -12.31
CA ARG A 448 -9.61 6.40 -12.77
C ARG A 448 -10.67 6.44 -13.85
N LYS A 449 -10.42 5.79 -14.97
CA LYS A 449 -11.32 5.77 -16.13
C LYS A 449 -12.73 5.30 -15.77
N LYS A 450 -12.84 4.22 -14.96
CA LYS A 450 -14.12 3.66 -14.51
C LYS A 450 -14.82 4.46 -13.41
N GLU A 451 -14.11 5.35 -12.73
CA GLU A 451 -14.67 6.19 -11.67
C GLU A 451 -15.07 7.58 -12.17
N THR A 452 -14.51 7.99 -13.32
CA THR A 452 -14.91 9.23 -13.99
C THR A 452 -16.34 9.12 -14.48
N PHE A 453 -17.18 10.05 -14.09
CA PHE A 453 -18.58 10.07 -14.45
C PHE A 453 -18.96 11.35 -15.21
N LYS A 454 -20.11 11.31 -15.87
CA LYS A 454 -20.66 12.43 -16.64
C LYS A 454 -21.88 13.01 -15.94
N THR A 455 -21.89 14.32 -15.72
CA THR A 455 -23.08 15.01 -15.20
C THR A 455 -24.17 15.09 -16.26
N SER A 456 -25.42 15.40 -15.89
CA SER A 456 -26.54 15.61 -16.81
C SER A 456 -26.26 16.73 -17.84
N GLY A 457 -25.40 17.70 -17.50
CA GLY A 457 -24.92 18.75 -18.41
C GLY A 457 -23.79 18.30 -19.35
N GLY A 458 -23.45 17.01 -19.39
CA GLY A 458 -22.47 16.45 -20.30
C GLY A 458 -21.00 16.70 -19.90
N LYS A 459 -20.72 17.18 -18.69
CA LYS A 459 -19.37 17.45 -18.19
C LYS A 459 -18.79 16.24 -17.49
N TYR A 460 -17.54 15.89 -17.81
CA TYR A 460 -16.80 14.82 -17.13
C TYR A 460 -16.24 15.31 -15.79
N ILE A 461 -16.40 14.50 -14.78
CA ILE A 461 -15.88 14.72 -13.42
C ILE A 461 -14.91 13.59 -13.10
N ALA A 462 -13.72 13.93 -12.62
CA ALA A 462 -12.74 13.01 -12.08
C ALA A 462 -12.81 13.06 -10.53
N PRO A 463 -13.56 12.16 -9.87
CA PRO A 463 -13.84 12.26 -8.42
C PRO A 463 -12.58 12.32 -7.56
N GLN A 464 -11.59 11.52 -7.93
CA GLN A 464 -10.37 11.35 -7.13
C GLN A 464 -9.60 12.65 -6.89
N ILE A 465 -9.58 13.55 -7.88
CA ILE A 465 -8.90 14.85 -7.73
C ILE A 465 -9.63 15.71 -6.68
N LEU A 466 -10.95 15.74 -6.77
CA LEU A 466 -11.80 16.46 -5.81
C LEU A 466 -11.68 15.86 -4.41
N GLU A 467 -11.78 14.53 -4.30
CA GLU A 467 -11.68 13.79 -3.06
C GLU A 467 -10.35 14.02 -2.35
N ASN A 468 -9.23 13.97 -3.09
CA ASN A 468 -7.90 14.22 -2.55
C ASN A 468 -7.76 15.67 -2.05
N LYS A 469 -8.32 16.62 -2.77
CA LYS A 469 -8.28 18.04 -2.34
C LYS A 469 -9.14 18.28 -1.10
N MET A 470 -10.35 17.74 -1.06
CA MET A 470 -11.26 17.91 0.09
C MET A 470 -10.71 17.25 1.37
N LYS A 471 -9.98 16.15 1.25
CA LYS A 471 -9.28 15.52 2.40
C LYS A 471 -8.15 16.36 2.99
N GLU A 472 -7.80 17.48 2.40
CA GLU A 472 -6.92 18.45 3.06
C GLU A 472 -7.58 19.14 4.27
N SER A 473 -8.91 19.08 4.41
CA SER A 473 -9.62 19.54 5.60
C SER A 473 -9.42 18.57 6.76
N GLY A 474 -8.98 19.07 7.91
CA GLY A 474 -8.92 18.27 9.15
C GLY A 474 -10.29 17.77 9.64
N PHE A 475 -11.40 18.28 9.10
CA PHE A 475 -12.76 17.84 9.42
C PHE A 475 -13.23 16.64 8.57
N ILE A 476 -12.53 16.32 7.48
CA ILE A 476 -12.88 15.28 6.52
C ILE A 476 -11.90 14.12 6.62
N GLU A 477 -12.36 12.99 7.14
CA GLU A 477 -11.56 11.76 7.23
C GLU A 477 -11.55 11.01 5.89
N GLN A 478 -12.74 10.82 5.29
CA GLN A 478 -12.93 10.24 3.98
C GLN A 478 -14.03 10.99 3.23
N ILE A 479 -13.98 10.93 1.91
CA ILE A 479 -15.00 11.55 1.06
C ILE A 479 -15.16 10.75 -0.23
N MET A 480 -16.39 10.61 -0.68
CA MET A 480 -16.75 10.04 -1.96
C MET A 480 -17.58 11.02 -2.77
N VAL A 481 -17.03 11.53 -3.86
CA VAL A 481 -17.75 12.42 -4.77
C VAL A 481 -18.71 11.61 -5.64
N ILE A 482 -19.95 12.08 -5.73
CA ILE A 482 -21.07 11.48 -6.48
C ILE A 482 -21.69 12.52 -7.40
N GLY A 483 -22.54 12.10 -8.34
CA GLY A 483 -23.26 13.02 -9.24
C GLY A 483 -23.34 12.54 -10.68
N GLU A 484 -23.19 11.22 -10.92
CA GLU A 484 -23.39 10.64 -12.26
C GLU A 484 -24.83 10.90 -12.73
N SER A 485 -24.96 11.46 -13.93
CA SER A 485 -26.24 11.88 -14.53
C SER A 485 -27.01 12.97 -13.75
N GLU A 486 -26.42 13.55 -12.71
CA GLU A 486 -26.99 14.62 -11.90
C GLU A 486 -26.53 16.02 -12.34
N LYS A 487 -27.25 17.06 -11.88
CA LYS A 487 -26.98 18.47 -12.29
C LYS A 487 -25.61 18.98 -11.85
N HIS A 488 -25.08 18.45 -10.75
CA HIS A 488 -23.81 18.90 -10.15
C HIS A 488 -23.21 17.79 -9.29
N PRO A 489 -21.88 17.80 -9.05
CA PRO A 489 -21.27 16.95 -8.05
C PRO A 489 -21.77 17.25 -6.65
N SER A 490 -21.95 16.21 -5.85
CA SER A 490 -22.16 16.23 -4.40
C SER A 490 -21.19 15.24 -3.76
N ALA A 491 -21.14 15.15 -2.43
CA ALA A 491 -20.25 14.19 -1.79
C ALA A 491 -20.85 13.55 -0.55
N ILE A 492 -20.51 12.28 -0.32
CA ILE A 492 -20.68 11.62 0.97
C ILE A 492 -19.38 11.80 1.73
N VAL A 493 -19.47 12.33 2.95
CA VAL A 493 -18.32 12.68 3.78
C VAL A 493 -18.37 11.87 5.07
N GLN A 494 -17.33 11.11 5.34
CA GLN A 494 -17.04 10.62 6.68
C GLN A 494 -16.27 11.70 7.42
N PRO A 495 -16.85 12.32 8.46
CA PRO A 495 -16.14 13.29 9.25
C PRO A 495 -14.99 12.68 10.04
N SER A 496 -13.95 13.45 10.32
CA SER A 496 -12.97 13.13 11.35
C SER A 496 -13.58 13.39 12.72
N PHE A 497 -14.18 12.35 13.31
CA PHE A 497 -14.90 12.48 14.57
C PHE A 497 -14.01 12.97 15.71
N ASP A 498 -12.78 12.51 15.79
CA ASP A 498 -11.84 12.94 16.82
C ASP A 498 -11.53 14.44 16.69
N PHE A 499 -11.30 14.91 15.47
CA PHE A 499 -11.06 16.34 15.22
C PHE A 499 -12.30 17.20 15.50
N LEU A 500 -13.49 16.68 15.15
CA LEU A 500 -14.76 17.35 15.47
C LEU A 500 -14.99 17.45 16.97
N LYS A 501 -14.73 16.39 17.74
CA LYS A 501 -14.84 16.38 19.20
C LYS A 501 -13.97 17.45 19.83
N GLU A 502 -12.71 17.54 19.41
CA GLU A 502 -11.78 18.58 19.87
C GLU A 502 -12.24 19.99 19.47
N TRP A 503 -12.77 20.13 18.26
CA TRP A 503 -13.31 21.41 17.81
C TRP A 503 -14.56 21.81 18.60
N CYS A 504 -15.50 20.88 18.86
CA CYS A 504 -16.68 21.09 19.68
C CYS A 504 -16.30 21.53 21.09
N LYS A 505 -15.33 20.84 21.71
CA LYS A 505 -14.81 21.19 23.04
C LYS A 505 -14.26 22.62 23.07
N ARG A 506 -13.44 23.01 22.08
CA ARG A 506 -12.88 24.37 21.98
C ARG A 506 -13.93 25.46 21.70
N LYS A 507 -15.06 25.08 21.11
CA LYS A 507 -16.16 26.01 20.77
C LYS A 507 -17.34 25.90 21.72
N GLU A 508 -17.20 25.10 22.79
CA GLU A 508 -18.24 24.86 23.80
C GLU A 508 -19.59 24.43 23.18
N ILE A 509 -19.49 23.55 22.15
CA ILE A 509 -20.66 22.98 21.49
C ILE A 509 -21.01 21.66 22.19
N PRO A 510 -22.16 21.55 22.86
CA PRO A 510 -22.59 20.31 23.49
C PRO A 510 -23.00 19.27 22.41
N TYR A 511 -22.64 18.03 22.61
CA TYR A 511 -23.10 16.88 21.83
C TYR A 511 -23.17 15.65 22.74
N THR A 512 -23.96 14.64 22.33
CA THR A 512 -24.13 13.40 23.08
C THR A 512 -23.39 12.25 22.40
N THR A 513 -23.67 12.02 21.12
CA THR A 513 -23.07 10.95 20.30
C THR A 513 -22.58 11.53 18.98
N ASP A 514 -21.72 10.75 18.29
CA ASP A 514 -21.23 11.10 16.96
C ASP A 514 -22.38 11.24 15.95
N THR A 515 -23.40 10.38 16.06
CA THR A 515 -24.62 10.44 15.22
C THR A 515 -25.44 11.70 15.46
N GLU A 516 -25.54 12.17 16.70
CA GLU A 516 -26.22 13.45 16.99
C GLU A 516 -25.40 14.66 16.54
N MET A 517 -24.08 14.56 16.70
CA MET A 517 -23.16 15.63 16.27
C MET A 517 -23.33 15.95 14.79
N ILE A 518 -23.36 14.94 13.91
CA ILE A 518 -23.48 15.16 12.46
C ILE A 518 -24.82 15.73 12.00
N LYS A 519 -25.89 15.59 12.82
CA LYS A 519 -27.20 16.20 12.54
C LYS A 519 -27.23 17.70 12.80
N MET A 520 -26.23 18.24 13.51
CA MET A 520 -26.18 19.66 13.82
C MET A 520 -25.84 20.48 12.58
N GLU A 521 -26.68 21.43 12.24
CA GLU A 521 -26.45 22.38 11.14
C GLU A 521 -25.08 23.09 11.25
N ARG A 522 -24.65 23.40 12.46
CA ARG A 522 -23.36 24.04 12.73
C ARG A 522 -22.17 23.17 12.31
N ILE A 523 -22.25 21.86 12.46
CA ILE A 523 -21.24 20.89 12.02
C ILE A 523 -21.25 20.79 10.50
N HIS A 524 -22.43 20.63 9.91
CA HIS A 524 -22.59 20.58 8.46
C HIS A 524 -22.03 21.85 7.80
N ASN A 525 -22.40 23.03 8.29
CA ASN A 525 -21.94 24.32 7.77
C ASN A 525 -20.42 24.50 7.96
N ARG A 526 -19.85 23.95 9.05
CA ARG A 526 -18.39 24.01 9.25
C ARG A 526 -17.64 23.19 8.21
N ILE A 527 -18.10 21.98 7.91
CA ILE A 527 -17.49 21.11 6.89
C ILE A 527 -17.71 21.71 5.49
N MET A 528 -18.94 22.15 5.18
CA MET A 528 -19.26 22.82 3.91
C MET A 528 -18.40 24.06 3.64
N LYS A 529 -18.03 24.80 4.70
CA LYS A 529 -17.12 25.95 4.57
C LYS A 529 -15.76 25.53 4.01
N ASP A 530 -15.18 24.43 4.51
CA ASP A 530 -13.89 23.94 3.98
C ASP A 530 -14.05 23.44 2.55
N VAL A 531 -15.13 22.69 2.26
CA VAL A 531 -15.46 22.25 0.89
C VAL A 531 -15.56 23.45 -0.05
N SER A 532 -16.19 24.56 0.39
CA SER A 532 -16.32 25.78 -0.41
C SER A 532 -14.97 26.44 -0.69
N ILE A 533 -14.07 26.46 0.29
CA ILE A 533 -12.71 27.02 0.13
C ILE A 533 -11.93 26.18 -0.92
N TYR A 534 -11.96 24.87 -0.78
CA TYR A 534 -11.23 24.00 -1.72
C TYR A 534 -11.87 23.96 -3.12
N ASN A 535 -13.18 24.18 -3.23
CA ASN A 535 -13.86 24.32 -4.51
C ASN A 535 -13.33 25.47 -5.37
N GLU A 536 -12.70 26.49 -4.79
CA GLU A 536 -12.15 27.63 -5.53
C GLU A 536 -11.05 27.24 -6.53
N GLU A 537 -10.39 26.10 -6.31
CA GLU A 537 -9.37 25.56 -7.21
C GLU A 537 -9.96 24.83 -8.43
N PHE A 538 -11.29 24.60 -8.47
CA PHE A 538 -11.96 23.80 -9.49
C PHE A 538 -12.92 24.63 -10.35
N ALA A 539 -13.12 24.16 -11.59
CA ALA A 539 -14.09 24.75 -12.47
C ALA A 539 -15.51 24.64 -11.87
N LYS A 540 -16.38 25.60 -12.17
CA LYS A 540 -17.73 25.68 -11.58
C LYS A 540 -18.56 24.40 -11.70
N PHE A 541 -18.37 23.64 -12.78
CA PHE A 541 -19.09 22.40 -13.01
C PHE A 541 -18.51 21.20 -12.22
N GLU A 542 -17.26 21.29 -11.73
CA GLU A 542 -16.62 20.29 -10.91
C GLU A 542 -16.88 20.45 -9.43
N GLN A 543 -17.32 21.64 -9.02
CA GLN A 543 -17.47 22.00 -7.61
C GLN A 543 -18.54 21.16 -6.90
N VAL A 544 -18.18 20.58 -5.77
CA VAL A 544 -19.10 19.89 -4.86
C VAL A 544 -20.08 20.90 -4.25
N LYS A 545 -21.36 20.74 -4.52
CA LYS A 545 -22.41 21.70 -4.11
C LYS A 545 -23.11 21.32 -2.81
N LYS A 546 -23.23 20.03 -2.51
CA LYS A 546 -23.89 19.52 -1.30
C LYS A 546 -23.08 18.37 -0.71
N ILE A 547 -23.21 18.17 0.60
CA ILE A 547 -22.59 17.03 1.30
C ILE A 547 -23.61 16.25 2.10
N ILE A 548 -23.37 14.94 2.23
CA ILE A 548 -24.07 14.02 3.10
C ILE A 548 -23.07 13.56 4.15
N LEU A 549 -23.36 13.72 5.43
CA LEU A 549 -22.44 13.31 6.50
C LEU A 549 -22.73 11.86 6.93
N ALA A 550 -21.70 11.02 6.91
CA ALA A 550 -21.77 9.65 7.36
C ALA A 550 -21.86 9.57 8.90
N PRO A 551 -22.73 8.73 9.46
CA PRO A 551 -22.95 8.63 10.91
C PRO A 551 -21.88 7.84 11.66
N SER A 552 -21.02 7.12 10.93
CA SER A 552 -20.01 6.22 11.49
C SER A 552 -18.74 6.23 10.64
N VAL A 553 -17.68 5.69 11.21
CA VAL A 553 -16.40 5.46 10.51
C VAL A 553 -16.56 4.28 9.53
N TRP A 554 -16.09 4.44 8.30
CA TRP A 554 -16.08 3.36 7.30
C TRP A 554 -14.94 2.38 7.59
N GLY A 555 -15.26 1.11 7.54
CA GLY A 555 -14.34 0.02 7.88
C GLY A 555 -14.30 -1.11 6.86
N ILE A 556 -13.35 -2.02 7.08
CA ILE A 556 -13.24 -3.27 6.32
C ILE A 556 -14.35 -4.21 6.75
N ASP A 557 -14.54 -4.37 8.07
CA ASP A 557 -15.53 -5.29 8.68
C ASP A 557 -16.97 -4.86 8.39
N SER A 558 -17.22 -3.56 8.35
CA SER A 558 -18.52 -2.98 7.98
C SER A 558 -18.76 -2.94 6.47
N GLY A 559 -17.76 -3.28 5.68
CA GLY A 559 -17.88 -3.52 4.24
C GLY A 559 -17.63 -2.31 3.33
N GLU A 560 -17.48 -1.09 3.86
CA GLU A 560 -17.28 0.13 3.05
C GLU A 560 -15.87 0.28 2.49
N MET A 561 -14.87 -0.38 3.10
CA MET A 561 -13.48 -0.29 2.70
C MET A 561 -12.92 -1.63 2.19
N THR A 562 -11.95 -1.56 1.30
CA THR A 562 -11.12 -2.72 0.95
C THR A 562 -10.02 -2.95 2.00
N PRO A 563 -9.36 -4.13 2.04
CA PRO A 563 -8.19 -4.36 2.90
C PRO A 563 -7.06 -3.34 2.71
N THR A 564 -6.98 -2.70 1.54
CA THR A 564 -6.03 -1.62 1.24
C THR A 564 -6.57 -0.23 1.56
N MET A 565 -7.64 -0.14 2.38
CA MET A 565 -8.27 1.12 2.81
C MET A 565 -8.80 1.99 1.66
N LYS A 566 -9.22 1.37 0.55
CA LYS A 566 -9.90 2.05 -0.56
C LYS A 566 -11.41 1.96 -0.39
N ILE A 567 -12.13 3.02 -0.71
CA ILE A 567 -13.58 3.10 -0.64
C ILE A 567 -14.22 2.14 -1.65
N LYS A 568 -15.17 1.32 -1.19
CA LYS A 568 -16.05 0.51 -2.05
C LYS A 568 -17.25 1.37 -2.46
N ARG A 569 -17.09 2.14 -3.53
CA ARG A 569 -18.08 3.14 -4.00
C ARG A 569 -19.49 2.55 -4.13
N ARG A 570 -19.63 1.33 -4.67
CA ARG A 570 -20.93 0.68 -4.82
C ARG A 570 -21.64 0.45 -3.48
N VAL A 571 -20.90 0.02 -2.47
CA VAL A 571 -21.46 -0.19 -1.12
C VAL A 571 -21.97 1.12 -0.51
N LEU A 572 -21.19 2.19 -0.64
CA LEU A 572 -21.63 3.50 -0.16
C LEU A 572 -22.84 4.05 -0.96
N MET A 573 -22.89 3.85 -2.26
CA MET A 573 -24.07 4.23 -3.07
C MET A 573 -25.33 3.49 -2.63
N GLU A 574 -25.21 2.21 -2.25
CA GLU A 574 -26.31 1.41 -1.71
C GLU A 574 -26.70 1.88 -0.29
N ASN A 575 -25.73 2.04 0.62
CA ASN A 575 -25.95 2.43 2.00
C ASN A 575 -26.58 3.82 2.16
N PHE A 576 -26.24 4.75 1.26
CA PHE A 576 -26.70 6.14 1.31
C PHE A 576 -27.75 6.48 0.23
N LYS A 577 -28.39 5.48 -0.37
CA LYS A 577 -29.32 5.67 -1.50
C LYS A 577 -30.38 6.73 -1.23
N ASP A 578 -31.11 6.64 -0.10
CA ASP A 578 -32.21 7.57 0.22
C ASP A 578 -31.71 9.01 0.45
N GLN A 579 -30.56 9.15 1.11
CA GLN A 579 -29.94 10.46 1.34
C GLN A 579 -29.44 11.08 0.02
N ILE A 580 -28.91 10.27 -0.90
CA ILE A 580 -28.48 10.72 -2.23
C ILE A 580 -29.69 11.21 -3.03
N GLU A 581 -30.78 10.44 -3.06
CA GLU A 581 -32.02 10.86 -3.72
C GLU A 581 -32.55 12.17 -3.14
N THR A 582 -32.59 12.30 -1.82
CA THR A 582 -33.01 13.53 -1.14
C THR A 582 -32.10 14.70 -1.48
N CYS A 583 -30.78 14.48 -1.56
CA CYS A 583 -29.80 15.49 -1.90
C CYS A 583 -30.05 16.13 -3.27
N TYR A 584 -30.52 15.36 -4.26
CA TYR A 584 -30.75 15.84 -5.63
C TYR A 584 -32.20 16.25 -5.93
N ARG A 585 -33.19 15.79 -5.17
CA ARG A 585 -34.61 16.19 -5.34
C ARG A 585 -34.93 17.58 -4.79
N GLY A 586 -34.07 18.14 -3.95
CA GLY A 586 -34.14 19.51 -3.42
C GLY A 586 -33.21 20.45 -4.14
#